data_1194471e9059ec14e0c83c8532ea836f
#
_entry.id   1194471e9059ec14e0c83c8532ea836f
#
_cell.length_a   1.000
_cell.length_b   1.000
_cell.length_c   1.000
_cell.angle_alpha   90.00
_cell.angle_beta   90.00
_cell.angle_gamma   90.00
#
_symmetry.space_group_name_H-M   'P 1'
#
loop_
_entity.id
_entity.type
_entity.pdbx_description
1 polymer ?
#
loop_
_entity_poly.entity_id
_entity_poly.type
_entity_poly.pdbx_seq_one_letter_code
_entity_poly.pdbx_strand_id
1 'polypeptide(L)'
;MIALIDYGAGNVRSVHKALTAVGADVQVTQAADIVLAAEKVVLPGVGAFGDCMLSLARLELVAPIRAVVARGTPFLGICVGMQVLFDEGTEMGRHAGLGLLPGRVVKFDIDPALKVPHTGWNQVEPTSETPLLDGLPNGAWTYFNHSYYCQAQPEHTLAVADYGGPYPVVVGHDNVYGIQFHPEKSQHMGLHILRNFIIGVGARHFPPYLC
;
A
#
# COMPACT_ATOMS: atom_id res chain seq x y z
N MET A 1 -9.27 13.20 9.85
CA MET A 1 -10.00 12.56 8.71
C MET A 1 -9.01 11.91 7.75
N ILE A 2 -9.29 10.69 7.31
CA ILE A 2 -8.50 9.93 6.30
C ILE A 2 -9.25 9.98 4.97
N ALA A 3 -8.59 10.40 3.88
CA ALA A 3 -9.13 10.28 2.55
C ALA A 3 -8.87 8.87 2.00
N LEU A 4 -9.93 8.13 1.70
CA LEU A 4 -9.88 6.87 0.98
C LEU A 4 -10.26 7.13 -0.48
N ILE A 5 -9.27 7.03 -1.36
CA ILE A 5 -9.44 7.36 -2.78
C ILE A 5 -10.28 6.26 -3.46
N ASP A 6 -11.37 6.68 -4.12
CA ASP A 6 -12.21 5.84 -4.97
C ASP A 6 -12.06 6.27 -6.43
N TYR A 7 -11.18 5.63 -7.17
CA TYR A 7 -11.01 5.91 -8.60
C TYR A 7 -11.81 4.96 -9.51
N GLY A 8 -12.84 4.30 -8.95
CA GLY A 8 -13.72 3.38 -9.68
C GLY A 8 -13.21 1.93 -9.73
N ALA A 9 -12.07 1.63 -9.12
CA ALA A 9 -11.53 0.29 -8.94
C ALA A 9 -10.96 0.15 -7.52
N GLY A 10 -10.95 -1.05 -7.00
CA GLY A 10 -10.49 -1.32 -5.65
C GLY A 10 -11.60 -1.89 -4.77
N ASN A 11 -11.21 -2.57 -3.70
CA ASN A 11 -12.14 -3.07 -2.70
C ASN A 11 -12.48 -1.97 -1.67
N VAL A 12 -12.84 -0.76 -2.20
CA VAL A 12 -13.05 0.47 -1.41
C VAL A 12 -13.97 0.23 -0.22
N ARG A 13 -15.09 -0.48 -0.44
CA ARG A 13 -16.07 -0.76 0.62
C ARG A 13 -15.48 -1.59 1.77
N SER A 14 -14.67 -2.61 1.46
CA SER A 14 -14.05 -3.46 2.47
C SER A 14 -12.90 -2.74 3.19
N VAL A 15 -12.10 -1.96 2.47
CA VAL A 15 -11.05 -1.11 3.05
C VAL A 15 -11.67 -0.06 3.96
N HIS A 16 -12.74 0.61 3.53
CA HIS A 16 -13.50 1.55 4.37
C HIS A 16 -13.96 0.90 5.68
N LYS A 17 -14.62 -0.27 5.59
CA LYS A 17 -15.07 -1.01 6.79
C LYS A 17 -13.90 -1.39 7.72
N ALA A 18 -12.78 -1.84 7.17
CA ALA A 18 -11.62 -2.23 7.94
C ALA A 18 -10.99 -1.01 8.66
N LEU A 19 -10.83 0.13 7.97
CA LEU A 19 -10.35 1.38 8.57
C LEU A 19 -11.31 1.90 9.67
N THR A 20 -12.61 1.89 9.42
CA THR A 20 -13.62 2.29 10.43
C THR A 20 -13.61 1.36 11.64
N ALA A 21 -13.44 0.04 11.43
CA ALA A 21 -13.37 -0.94 12.51
C ALA A 21 -12.19 -0.73 13.46
N VAL A 22 -11.10 -0.10 12.99
CA VAL A 22 -9.95 0.28 13.83
C VAL A 22 -10.00 1.72 14.33
N GLY A 23 -11.16 2.39 14.19
CA GLY A 23 -11.44 3.70 14.78
C GLY A 23 -11.11 4.91 13.92
N ALA A 24 -10.88 4.72 12.61
CA ALA A 24 -10.61 5.84 11.72
C ALA A 24 -11.88 6.62 11.32
N ASP A 25 -11.74 7.94 11.26
CA ASP A 25 -12.67 8.83 10.55
C ASP A 25 -12.29 8.84 9.06
N VAL A 26 -13.09 8.18 8.21
CA VAL A 26 -12.77 7.89 6.81
C VAL A 26 -13.78 8.55 5.88
N GLN A 27 -13.27 9.34 4.94
CA GLN A 27 -14.05 9.89 3.84
C GLN A 27 -13.64 9.24 2.52
N VAL A 28 -14.57 8.51 1.89
CA VAL A 28 -14.40 7.98 0.52
C VAL A 28 -14.57 9.15 -0.45
N THR A 29 -13.62 9.31 -1.37
CA THR A 29 -13.61 10.50 -2.24
C THR A 29 -12.97 10.26 -3.60
N GLN A 30 -13.45 11.03 -4.60
CA GLN A 30 -12.83 11.25 -5.90
C GLN A 30 -12.38 12.71 -6.06
N ALA A 31 -12.64 13.55 -5.05
CA ALA A 31 -12.42 14.97 -5.12
C ALA A 31 -10.99 15.35 -4.65
N ALA A 32 -10.29 16.10 -5.48
CA ALA A 32 -8.92 16.52 -5.24
C ALA A 32 -8.77 17.40 -3.97
N ASP A 33 -9.74 18.27 -3.70
CA ASP A 33 -9.77 19.15 -2.53
C ASP A 33 -9.86 18.37 -1.22
N ILE A 34 -10.64 17.28 -1.18
CA ILE A 34 -10.74 16.37 -0.03
C ILE A 34 -9.41 15.63 0.18
N VAL A 35 -8.78 15.13 -0.91
CA VAL A 35 -7.46 14.50 -0.83
C VAL A 35 -6.43 15.51 -0.29
N LEU A 36 -6.45 16.75 -0.81
CA LEU A 36 -5.54 17.81 -0.36
C LEU A 36 -5.78 18.24 1.11
N ALA A 37 -7.00 18.15 1.63
CA ALA A 37 -7.32 18.50 3.01
C ALA A 37 -7.06 17.38 4.04
N ALA A 38 -6.81 16.15 3.56
CA ALA A 38 -6.70 14.98 4.42
C ALA A 38 -5.44 14.98 5.30
N GLU A 39 -5.56 14.42 6.49
CA GLU A 39 -4.45 14.17 7.43
C GLU A 39 -3.66 12.92 7.03
N LYS A 40 -4.32 11.95 6.40
CA LYS A 40 -3.75 10.74 5.83
C LYS A 40 -4.51 10.34 4.58
N VAL A 41 -3.84 9.64 3.67
CA VAL A 41 -4.43 9.20 2.41
C VAL A 41 -4.23 7.70 2.24
N VAL A 42 -5.27 7.00 1.81
CA VAL A 42 -5.22 5.58 1.45
C VAL A 42 -5.67 5.41 0.00
N LEU A 43 -4.82 4.75 -0.79
CA LEU A 43 -5.08 4.39 -2.19
C LEU A 43 -5.23 2.87 -2.29
N PRO A 44 -6.45 2.33 -2.28
CA PRO A 44 -6.67 0.92 -2.57
C PRO A 44 -6.50 0.67 -4.06
N GLY A 45 -6.23 -0.57 -4.46
CA GLY A 45 -6.18 -0.90 -5.88
C GLY A 45 -6.47 -2.38 -6.13
N VAL A 46 -7.20 -2.63 -7.22
CA VAL A 46 -7.37 -3.95 -7.85
C VAL A 46 -7.37 -3.79 -9.36
N GLY A 47 -7.12 -4.87 -10.10
CA GLY A 47 -7.04 -4.84 -11.55
C GLY A 47 -5.63 -4.55 -12.06
N ALA A 48 -5.51 -3.96 -13.24
CA ALA A 48 -4.23 -3.75 -13.89
C ALA A 48 -3.59 -2.40 -13.51
N PHE A 49 -2.25 -2.38 -13.48
CA PHE A 49 -1.44 -1.19 -13.19
C PHE A 49 -1.81 0.02 -14.07
N GLY A 50 -1.87 -0.22 -15.41
CA GLY A 50 -2.17 0.84 -16.37
C GLY A 50 -3.57 1.42 -16.22
N ASP A 51 -4.58 0.58 -15.91
CA ASP A 51 -5.96 1.00 -15.69
C ASP A 51 -6.09 1.85 -14.44
N CYS A 52 -5.36 1.51 -13.37
CA CYS A 52 -5.28 2.32 -12.16
C CYS A 52 -4.74 3.73 -12.48
N MET A 53 -3.59 3.81 -13.14
CA MET A 53 -2.99 5.10 -13.49
C MET A 53 -3.86 5.93 -14.43
N LEU A 54 -4.51 5.28 -15.41
CA LEU A 54 -5.45 5.94 -16.32
C LEU A 54 -6.65 6.53 -15.57
N SER A 55 -7.21 5.78 -14.62
CA SER A 55 -8.34 6.24 -13.81
C SER A 55 -7.97 7.40 -12.91
N LEU A 56 -6.80 7.33 -12.25
CA LEU A 56 -6.27 8.44 -11.45
C LEU A 56 -6.03 9.70 -12.30
N ALA A 57 -5.52 9.53 -13.53
CA ALA A 57 -5.30 10.65 -14.44
C ALA A 57 -6.62 11.29 -14.91
N ARG A 58 -7.65 10.48 -15.24
CA ARG A 58 -8.98 10.96 -15.65
C ARG A 58 -9.69 11.75 -14.54
N LEU A 59 -9.45 11.39 -13.29
CA LEU A 59 -10.00 12.08 -12.12
C LEU A 59 -9.11 13.24 -11.65
N GLU A 60 -8.03 13.54 -12.37
CA GLU A 60 -7.05 14.59 -12.04
C GLU A 60 -6.43 14.43 -10.64
N LEU A 61 -6.34 13.18 -10.14
CA LEU A 61 -5.85 12.86 -8.79
C LEU A 61 -4.33 12.69 -8.70
N VAL A 62 -3.61 12.54 -9.82
CA VAL A 62 -2.15 12.33 -9.83
C VAL A 62 -1.41 13.51 -9.17
N ALA A 63 -1.73 14.75 -9.55
CA ALA A 63 -1.10 15.93 -8.99
C ALA A 63 -1.46 16.14 -7.50
N PRO A 64 -2.72 16.03 -7.05
CA PRO A 64 -3.08 16.05 -5.64
C PRO A 64 -2.37 14.99 -4.79
N ILE A 65 -2.25 13.75 -5.28
CA ILE A 65 -1.52 12.67 -4.58
C ILE A 65 -0.05 13.07 -4.39
N ARG A 66 0.62 13.51 -5.46
CA ARG A 66 2.02 13.97 -5.35
C ARG A 66 2.17 15.15 -4.40
N ALA A 67 1.23 16.09 -4.41
CA ALA A 67 1.25 17.26 -3.53
C ALA A 67 1.12 16.88 -2.04
N VAL A 68 0.19 15.97 -1.69
CA VAL A 68 0.04 15.53 -0.29
C VAL A 68 1.25 14.75 0.19
N VAL A 69 1.85 13.92 -0.66
CA VAL A 69 3.09 13.20 -0.34
C VAL A 69 4.24 14.18 -0.14
N ALA A 70 4.45 15.13 -1.05
CA ALA A 70 5.54 16.10 -0.97
C ALA A 70 5.48 16.99 0.30
N ARG A 71 4.29 17.25 0.85
CA ARG A 71 4.15 17.99 2.11
C ARG A 71 4.26 17.11 3.38
N GLY A 72 4.52 15.80 3.24
CA GLY A 72 4.71 14.88 4.36
C GLY A 72 3.42 14.23 4.89
N THR A 73 2.28 14.33 4.18
CA THR A 73 1.06 13.63 4.56
C THR A 73 1.26 12.12 4.45
N PRO A 74 1.00 11.32 5.51
CA PRO A 74 1.10 9.87 5.44
C PRO A 74 0.23 9.27 4.34
N PHE A 75 0.83 8.44 3.50
CA PHE A 75 0.20 7.82 2.35
C PHE A 75 0.35 6.30 2.40
N LEU A 76 -0.73 5.55 2.19
CA LEU A 76 -0.73 4.09 2.13
C LEU A 76 -1.33 3.60 0.82
N GLY A 77 -0.53 2.92 -0.01
CA GLY A 77 -0.99 2.16 -1.16
C GLY A 77 -1.28 0.70 -0.80
N ILE A 78 -2.42 0.15 -1.24
CA ILE A 78 -2.82 -1.24 -0.98
C ILE A 78 -2.91 -2.00 -2.30
N CYS A 79 -2.21 -3.13 -2.44
CA CYS A 79 -2.16 -4.02 -3.60
C CYS A 79 -1.72 -3.24 -4.87
N VAL A 80 -2.57 -3.07 -5.88
CA VAL A 80 -2.25 -2.22 -7.06
C VAL A 80 -1.97 -0.78 -6.63
N GLY A 81 -2.60 -0.27 -5.56
CA GLY A 81 -2.27 1.02 -4.97
C GLY A 81 -0.83 1.13 -4.47
N MET A 82 -0.22 0.05 -3.96
CA MET A 82 1.22 -0.02 -3.71
C MET A 82 2.02 -0.02 -5.00
N GLN A 83 1.60 -0.81 -5.98
CA GLN A 83 2.33 -0.97 -7.23
C GLN A 83 2.48 0.36 -7.97
N VAL A 84 1.42 1.16 -8.06
CA VAL A 84 1.47 2.46 -8.75
C VAL A 84 2.33 3.52 -8.04
N LEU A 85 2.83 3.28 -6.84
CA LEU A 85 3.81 4.18 -6.18
C LEU A 85 5.14 4.22 -6.94
N PHE A 86 5.49 3.16 -7.67
CA PHE A 86 6.75 2.99 -8.36
C PHE A 86 6.83 3.81 -9.65
N ASP A 87 8.03 3.85 -10.27
CA ASP A 87 8.25 4.59 -11.50
C ASP A 87 7.45 4.05 -12.67
N GLU A 88 7.36 2.70 -12.77
CA GLU A 88 6.69 2.05 -13.90
C GLU A 88 6.16 0.63 -13.58
N GLY A 89 5.18 0.20 -14.38
CA GLY A 89 4.68 -1.17 -14.42
C GLY A 89 4.74 -1.75 -15.83
N THR A 90 4.89 -3.09 -15.92
CA THR A 90 5.04 -3.81 -17.19
C THR A 90 3.82 -4.63 -17.58
N GLU A 91 2.70 -4.47 -16.86
CA GLU A 91 1.46 -5.21 -17.12
C GLU A 91 0.77 -4.72 -18.40
N MET A 92 0.59 -5.63 -19.37
CA MET A 92 -0.01 -5.34 -20.68
C MET A 92 0.67 -4.17 -21.44
N GLY A 93 1.94 -3.92 -21.18
CA GLY A 93 2.71 -2.82 -21.74
C GLY A 93 3.49 -2.07 -20.68
N ARG A 94 4.16 -1.00 -21.07
CA ARG A 94 4.93 -0.17 -20.16
C ARG A 94 4.13 1.08 -19.79
N HIS A 95 3.85 1.24 -18.51
CA HIS A 95 3.03 2.32 -17.97
C HIS A 95 3.81 3.08 -16.89
N ALA A 96 3.80 4.41 -16.97
CA ALA A 96 4.38 5.24 -15.91
C ALA A 96 3.49 5.19 -14.66
N GLY A 97 4.12 5.11 -13.48
CA GLY A 97 3.47 5.19 -12.19
C GLY A 97 3.48 6.59 -11.58
N LEU A 98 3.26 6.66 -10.28
CA LEU A 98 3.31 7.90 -9.52
C LEU A 98 4.74 8.42 -9.31
N GLY A 99 5.77 7.56 -9.43
CA GLY A 99 7.17 7.92 -9.22
C GLY A 99 7.46 8.43 -7.80
N LEU A 100 6.81 7.84 -6.80
CA LEU A 100 7.01 8.15 -5.38
C LEU A 100 8.07 7.25 -4.74
N LEU A 101 8.29 6.07 -5.32
CA LEU A 101 9.34 5.12 -4.96
C LEU A 101 10.10 4.68 -6.21
N PRO A 102 11.43 4.60 -6.17
CA PRO A 102 12.20 4.12 -7.31
C PRO A 102 12.02 2.62 -7.52
N GLY A 103 11.96 2.21 -8.79
CA GLY A 103 11.82 0.82 -9.16
C GLY A 103 10.67 0.57 -10.12
N ARG A 104 10.36 -0.71 -10.32
CA ARG A 104 9.36 -1.13 -11.31
C ARG A 104 8.53 -2.31 -10.82
N VAL A 105 7.38 -2.49 -11.45
CA VAL A 105 6.46 -3.60 -11.19
C VAL A 105 6.51 -4.57 -12.36
N VAL A 106 6.82 -5.83 -12.06
CA VAL A 106 7.03 -6.89 -13.05
C VAL A 106 6.20 -8.13 -12.73
N LYS A 107 5.91 -8.93 -13.74
CA LYS A 107 5.24 -10.22 -13.56
C LYS A 107 6.16 -11.21 -12.85
N PHE A 108 5.60 -12.09 -12.04
CA PHE A 108 6.35 -13.22 -11.49
C PHE A 108 6.93 -14.08 -12.63
N ASP A 109 8.24 -14.30 -12.56
CA ASP A 109 8.99 -15.26 -13.37
C ASP A 109 9.58 -16.29 -12.40
N ILE A 110 8.81 -17.32 -12.09
CA ILE A 110 9.05 -18.31 -11.04
C ILE A 110 8.82 -19.72 -11.61
N ASP A 111 9.17 -20.74 -10.82
CA ASP A 111 8.96 -22.14 -11.19
C ASP A 111 7.51 -22.35 -11.69
N PRO A 112 7.32 -22.95 -12.90
CA PRO A 112 5.99 -23.25 -13.44
C PRO A 112 5.11 -24.14 -12.55
N ALA A 113 5.66 -24.83 -11.57
CA ALA A 113 4.90 -25.55 -10.55
C ALA A 113 4.12 -24.63 -9.61
N LEU A 114 4.55 -23.38 -9.47
CA LEU A 114 3.85 -22.35 -8.69
C LEU A 114 2.85 -21.62 -9.57
N LYS A 115 1.64 -21.42 -9.05
CA LYS A 115 0.56 -20.77 -9.80
C LYS A 115 0.73 -19.25 -9.80
N VAL A 116 0.58 -18.62 -10.96
CA VAL A 116 0.43 -17.16 -11.08
C VAL A 116 -0.99 -16.89 -11.58
N PRO A 117 -1.81 -16.10 -10.85
CA PRO A 117 -1.49 -15.26 -9.69
C PRO A 117 -1.14 -16.02 -8.41
N HIS A 118 -0.30 -15.42 -7.56
CA HIS A 118 -0.15 -15.78 -6.15
C HIS A 118 -1.46 -15.43 -5.45
N THR A 119 -2.28 -16.43 -5.20
CA THR A 119 -3.60 -16.28 -4.56
C THR A 119 -3.64 -17.16 -3.33
N GLY A 120 -3.84 -16.55 -2.16
CA GLY A 120 -3.94 -17.25 -0.90
C GLY A 120 -3.23 -16.57 0.25
N TRP A 121 -3.11 -17.32 1.33
CA TRP A 121 -2.40 -16.88 2.54
C TRP A 121 -0.92 -17.16 2.42
N ASN A 122 -0.11 -16.18 2.83
CA ASN A 122 1.34 -16.33 2.92
C ASN A 122 1.88 -15.52 4.10
N GLN A 123 3.09 -15.82 4.50
CA GLN A 123 3.75 -15.22 5.65
C GLN A 123 4.50 -13.94 5.28
N VAL A 124 4.42 -12.94 6.14
CA VAL A 124 5.15 -11.67 6.02
C VAL A 124 6.30 -11.68 7.01
N GLU A 125 7.51 -11.45 6.49
CA GLU A 125 8.75 -11.39 7.26
C GLU A 125 9.25 -9.93 7.27
N PRO A 126 9.12 -9.19 8.39
CA PRO A 126 9.69 -7.86 8.52
C PRO A 126 11.21 -7.87 8.32
N THR A 127 11.72 -6.93 7.54
CA THR A 127 13.16 -6.74 7.28
C THR A 127 13.71 -5.48 7.94
N SER A 128 12.82 -4.60 8.40
CA SER A 128 13.16 -3.33 9.02
C SER A 128 12.14 -2.97 10.10
N GLU A 129 12.59 -2.25 11.12
CA GLU A 129 11.70 -1.63 12.10
C GLU A 129 10.97 -0.45 11.46
N THR A 130 9.66 -0.43 11.59
CA THR A 130 8.81 0.66 11.08
C THR A 130 7.53 0.75 11.90
N PRO A 131 7.01 1.97 12.15
CA PRO A 131 5.74 2.14 12.86
C PRO A 131 4.57 1.36 12.22
N LEU A 132 4.61 1.14 10.89
CA LEU A 132 3.56 0.38 10.20
C LEU A 132 3.52 -1.08 10.62
N LEU A 133 4.66 -1.69 10.92
CA LEU A 133 4.80 -3.11 11.27
C LEU A 133 5.02 -3.34 12.78
N ASP A 134 4.92 -2.29 13.60
CA ASP A 134 5.12 -2.40 15.04
C ASP A 134 4.18 -3.45 15.65
N GLY A 135 4.74 -4.36 16.45
CA GLY A 135 4.02 -5.47 17.07
C GLY A 135 3.54 -6.58 16.11
N LEU A 136 3.93 -6.55 14.83
CA LEU A 136 3.65 -7.64 13.89
C LEU A 136 4.64 -8.79 14.13
N PRO A 137 4.17 -10.03 14.42
CA PRO A 137 5.08 -11.16 14.58
C PRO A 137 5.71 -11.55 13.23
N ASN A 138 6.95 -12.07 13.27
CA ASN A 138 7.56 -12.73 12.12
C ASN A 138 6.67 -13.89 11.65
N GLY A 139 6.50 -14.03 10.35
CA GLY A 139 5.62 -15.05 9.78
C GLY A 139 4.14 -14.76 9.95
N ALA A 140 3.75 -13.49 10.11
CA ALA A 140 2.35 -13.09 10.17
C ALA A 140 1.62 -13.48 8.86
N TRP A 141 0.53 -14.23 8.98
CA TRP A 141 -0.26 -14.65 7.82
C TRP A 141 -1.13 -13.52 7.29
N THR A 142 -0.99 -13.24 5.99
CA THR A 142 -1.79 -12.25 5.26
C THR A 142 -2.28 -12.81 3.92
N TYR A 143 -3.33 -12.21 3.35
CA TYR A 143 -3.96 -12.68 2.13
C TYR A 143 -3.47 -11.91 0.90
N PHE A 144 -3.01 -12.65 -0.10
CA PHE A 144 -2.48 -12.16 -1.38
C PHE A 144 -3.38 -12.54 -2.55
N ASN A 145 -3.39 -11.72 -3.60
CA ASN A 145 -4.01 -12.02 -4.89
C ASN A 145 -3.41 -11.12 -5.97
N HIS A 146 -2.24 -11.50 -6.51
CA HIS A 146 -1.54 -10.70 -7.52
C HIS A 146 -0.64 -11.54 -8.43
N SER A 147 -0.43 -11.07 -9.67
CA SER A 147 0.47 -11.68 -10.66
C SER A 147 1.76 -10.89 -10.86
N TYR A 148 1.78 -9.65 -10.39
CA TYR A 148 2.90 -8.71 -10.51
C TYR A 148 3.37 -8.30 -9.13
N TYR A 149 4.67 -8.02 -8.99
CA TYR A 149 5.29 -7.59 -7.74
C TYR A 149 6.25 -6.44 -7.97
N CYS A 150 6.53 -5.68 -6.92
CA CYS A 150 7.43 -4.55 -6.97
C CYS A 150 8.88 -5.00 -6.83
N GLN A 151 9.75 -4.57 -7.74
CA GLN A 151 11.21 -4.64 -7.60
C GLN A 151 11.68 -3.37 -6.90
N ALA A 152 11.48 -3.32 -5.59
CA ALA A 152 11.94 -2.23 -4.75
C ALA A 152 13.42 -2.37 -4.41
N GLN A 153 14.09 -1.25 -4.14
CA GLN A 153 15.45 -1.25 -3.60
C GLN A 153 15.45 -1.73 -2.14
N PRO A 154 16.54 -2.34 -1.64
CA PRO A 154 16.60 -2.87 -0.28
C PRO A 154 16.22 -1.86 0.81
N GLU A 155 16.66 -0.60 0.67
CA GLU A 155 16.38 0.48 1.62
C GLU A 155 14.91 0.89 1.68
N HIS A 156 14.13 0.54 0.66
CA HIS A 156 12.69 0.78 0.60
C HIS A 156 11.86 -0.48 0.91
N THR A 157 12.52 -1.63 1.15
CA THR A 157 11.85 -2.89 1.48
C THR A 157 11.74 -3.04 2.99
N LEU A 158 10.51 -3.01 3.51
CA LEU A 158 10.22 -3.10 4.94
C LEU A 158 9.81 -4.50 5.38
N ALA A 159 9.27 -5.31 4.46
CA ALA A 159 8.99 -6.72 4.68
C ALA A 159 8.97 -7.48 3.36
N VAL A 160 9.26 -8.78 3.45
CA VAL A 160 9.23 -9.71 2.32
C VAL A 160 8.28 -10.87 2.59
N ALA A 161 7.88 -11.56 1.53
CA ALA A 161 7.30 -12.89 1.58
C ALA A 161 8.05 -13.79 0.58
N ASP A 162 7.93 -15.10 0.74
CA ASP A 162 8.53 -16.05 -0.20
C ASP A 162 7.45 -16.64 -1.12
N TYR A 163 7.65 -16.55 -2.43
CA TYR A 163 6.83 -17.22 -3.44
C TYR A 163 7.70 -17.55 -4.67
N GLY A 164 8.43 -18.64 -4.58
CA GLY A 164 9.47 -18.98 -5.55
C GLY A 164 10.73 -18.14 -5.41
N GLY A 165 10.92 -17.53 -4.25
CA GLY A 165 11.96 -16.63 -3.84
C GLY A 165 11.41 -15.43 -3.10
N PRO A 166 12.23 -14.75 -2.29
CA PRO A 166 11.80 -13.58 -1.51
C PRO A 166 11.48 -12.40 -2.43
N TYR A 167 10.37 -11.71 -2.14
CA TYR A 167 9.98 -10.49 -2.84
C TYR A 167 9.37 -9.45 -1.87
N PRO A 168 9.49 -8.14 -2.16
CA PRO A 168 8.96 -7.08 -1.32
C PRO A 168 7.43 -7.12 -1.22
N VAL A 169 6.89 -7.15 -0.01
CA VAL A 169 5.43 -7.13 0.25
C VAL A 169 4.99 -5.95 1.11
N VAL A 170 5.93 -5.31 1.80
CA VAL A 170 5.73 -3.99 2.40
C VAL A 170 6.91 -3.12 1.99
N VAL A 171 6.60 -1.95 1.49
CA VAL A 171 7.60 -0.95 1.10
C VAL A 171 7.33 0.36 1.80
N GLY A 172 8.37 1.20 1.93
CA GLY A 172 8.18 2.53 2.47
C GLY A 172 9.40 3.42 2.33
N HIS A 173 9.13 4.71 2.30
CA HIS A 173 10.11 5.78 2.36
C HIS A 173 9.44 7.02 2.92
N ASP A 174 10.04 7.62 3.97
CA ASP A 174 9.49 8.79 4.67
C ASP A 174 8.02 8.58 5.10
N ASN A 175 7.10 9.28 4.47
CA ASN A 175 5.66 9.25 4.73
C ASN A 175 4.86 8.35 3.76
N VAL A 176 5.54 7.69 2.80
CA VAL A 176 4.92 6.82 1.80
C VAL A 176 5.09 5.37 2.19
N TYR A 177 3.99 4.63 2.23
CA TYR A 177 3.96 3.21 2.51
C TYR A 177 3.16 2.46 1.46
N GLY A 178 3.54 1.22 1.20
CA GLY A 178 2.80 0.31 0.33
C GLY A 178 2.75 -1.09 0.92
N ILE A 179 1.61 -1.77 0.77
CA ILE A 179 1.42 -3.17 1.16
C ILE A 179 0.83 -3.96 -0.01
N GLN A 180 1.44 -5.11 -0.36
CA GLN A 180 1.02 -5.92 -1.50
C GLN A 180 -0.20 -6.79 -1.18
N PHE A 181 -0.31 -7.27 0.04
CA PHE A 181 -1.44 -8.05 0.50
C PHE A 181 -2.67 -7.17 0.76
N HIS A 182 -3.81 -7.82 0.98
CA HIS A 182 -5.08 -7.17 1.29
C HIS A 182 -5.32 -7.16 2.81
N PRO A 183 -5.06 -6.05 3.53
CA PRO A 183 -5.25 -5.99 4.97
C PRO A 183 -6.72 -6.16 5.34
N GLU A 184 -7.65 -5.69 4.50
CA GLU A 184 -9.10 -5.85 4.69
C GLU A 184 -9.59 -7.31 4.58
N LYS A 185 -8.71 -8.22 4.11
CA LYS A 185 -8.95 -9.67 4.01
C LYS A 185 -8.03 -10.50 4.90
N SER A 186 -7.12 -9.84 5.63
CA SER A 186 -6.06 -10.50 6.42
C SER A 186 -6.40 -10.60 7.91
N GLN A 187 -7.70 -10.62 8.24
CA GLN A 187 -8.21 -10.80 9.62
C GLN A 187 -7.54 -9.79 10.60
N HIS A 188 -7.18 -10.26 11.80
CA HIS A 188 -6.60 -9.43 12.84
C HIS A 188 -5.22 -8.85 12.49
N MET A 189 -4.40 -9.56 11.69
CA MET A 189 -3.10 -9.04 11.24
C MET A 189 -3.28 -7.83 10.32
N GLY A 190 -4.21 -7.91 9.39
CA GLY A 190 -4.53 -6.78 8.52
C GLY A 190 -5.09 -5.58 9.28
N LEU A 191 -6.00 -5.81 10.22
CA LEU A 191 -6.54 -4.75 11.08
C LEU A 191 -5.44 -4.12 11.96
N HIS A 192 -4.50 -4.93 12.47
CA HIS A 192 -3.38 -4.43 13.25
C HIS A 192 -2.52 -3.46 12.43
N ILE A 193 -2.15 -3.82 11.21
CA ILE A 193 -1.37 -2.96 10.31
C ILE A 193 -2.14 -1.66 9.98
N LEU A 194 -3.44 -1.75 9.68
CA LEU A 194 -4.26 -0.56 9.44
C LEU A 194 -4.31 0.35 10.67
N ARG A 195 -4.45 -0.23 11.86
CA ARG A 195 -4.40 0.52 13.13
C ARG A 195 -3.04 1.22 13.30
N ASN A 196 -1.93 0.54 13.02
CA ASN A 196 -0.60 1.13 13.06
C ASN A 196 -0.47 2.31 12.09
N PHE A 197 -1.01 2.19 10.88
CA PHE A 197 -1.05 3.30 9.95
C PHE A 197 -1.81 4.51 10.51
N ILE A 198 -2.93 4.28 11.20
CA ILE A 198 -3.75 5.36 11.77
C ILE A 198 -3.04 6.07 12.91
N ILE A 199 -2.49 5.33 13.87
CA ILE A 199 -1.98 5.89 15.13
C ILE A 199 -0.46 6.08 15.16
N GLY A 200 0.30 5.20 14.50
CA GLY A 200 1.77 5.17 14.57
C GLY A 200 2.44 5.98 13.47
N VAL A 201 1.96 5.86 12.23
CA VAL A 201 2.57 6.56 11.10
C VAL A 201 2.22 8.05 11.13
N GLY A 202 3.25 8.92 11.07
CA GLY A 202 3.08 10.38 11.11
C GLY A 202 2.73 10.96 12.48
N ALA A 203 2.63 10.16 13.53
CA ALA A 203 2.67 10.65 14.89
C ALA A 203 4.08 11.23 15.14
N ARG A 204 4.16 12.50 15.50
CA ARG A 204 5.44 13.05 15.97
C ARG A 204 5.87 12.19 17.15
N HIS A 205 7.08 11.63 17.10
CA HIS A 205 7.71 11.03 18.26
C HIS A 205 7.87 12.13 19.32
N PHE A 206 6.89 12.24 20.19
CA PHE A 206 7.17 12.85 21.48
C PHE A 206 7.99 11.83 22.25
N PRO A 207 9.20 12.17 22.68
CA PRO A 207 9.93 11.27 23.57
C PRO A 207 9.03 10.98 24.78
N PRO A 208 9.03 9.76 25.33
CA PRO A 208 8.27 9.47 26.52
C PRO A 208 8.69 10.46 27.59
N TYR A 209 7.75 11.25 28.09
CA TYR A 209 7.99 12.11 29.23
C TYR A 209 8.47 11.22 30.36
N LEU A 210 9.71 11.46 30.80
CA LEU A 210 10.22 10.94 32.05
C LEU A 210 9.25 11.39 33.15
N CYS A 211 8.49 10.46 33.69
CA CYS A 211 7.85 10.59 35.01
C CYS A 211 8.78 10.07 36.05
#